data_e7684b73e4526ba1ae5b3ca927ccc8e5
#
_entry.id   e7684b73e4526ba1ae5b3ca927ccc8e5
#
_cell.length_a   1.000
_cell.length_b   1.000
_cell.length_c   1.000
_cell.angle_alpha   90.00
_cell.angle_beta   90.00
_cell.angle_gamma   90.00
#
_symmetry.space_group_name_H-M   'P 1'
#
loop_
_entity.id
_entity.type
_entity.pdbx_description
1 polymer ?
#
loop_
_entity_poly.entity_id
_entity_poly.type
_entity_poly.pdbx_seq_one_letter_code
_entity_poly.pdbx_strand_id
1 'polypeptide(L)'
;VKVIENPVRRVAIVGAGWTGRQIAGQMAAFGVGVTLIDSVRSALEASRDWIFAQRPRFCAEGFWPEIGESLLDSRLRFAIPSDPLSKQFEDPEGVPDLLLESVPEQASLKRRILKNYSMVLPPSTMIASNSSYFTPSTFSPHIVAPERFAHFHFHVPIWRATIVDIASAPETGQETRDRLIDLAVRIGQTPIVNRVENTGYVFNFMLKGLLQSALQLFDRGVVSPDEIDLAWRKATGMPVGPFGIMDQIGLDIMQQTMSNARFVDGDEVWGPLLEHVKKLVDQGKLGVKTGSGFFEYPDKQLPGG
;
A
#
# COMPACT_ATOMS: atom_id res chain seq x y z
N VAL A 1 -18.95 0.18 20.64
CA VAL A 1 -18.61 -0.29 19.28
C VAL A 1 -19.92 -0.36 18.51
N LYS A 2 -20.06 0.38 17.40
CA LYS A 2 -21.24 0.34 16.54
C LYS A 2 -21.29 -1.05 15.90
N VAL A 3 -22.40 -1.76 16.02
CA VAL A 3 -22.59 -3.05 15.35
C VAL A 3 -22.78 -2.77 13.86
N ILE A 4 -21.92 -3.34 13.01
CA ILE A 4 -22.05 -3.26 11.56
C ILE A 4 -22.96 -4.42 11.12
N GLU A 5 -24.12 -4.10 10.54
CA GLU A 5 -25.12 -5.08 10.12
C GLU A 5 -24.60 -6.01 9.01
N ASN A 6 -23.81 -5.45 8.06
CA ASN A 6 -23.25 -6.19 6.92
C ASN A 6 -21.70 -6.09 6.92
N PRO A 7 -21.00 -6.83 7.79
CA PRO A 7 -19.55 -6.79 7.83
C PRO A 7 -18.93 -7.38 6.54
N VAL A 8 -17.79 -6.84 6.12
CA VAL A 8 -17.04 -7.38 4.98
C VAL A 8 -16.50 -8.77 5.33
N ARG A 9 -16.90 -9.78 4.57
CA ARG A 9 -16.47 -11.18 4.76
C ARG A 9 -15.65 -11.70 3.60
N ARG A 10 -15.87 -11.16 2.39
CA ARG A 10 -15.20 -11.56 1.16
C ARG A 10 -14.62 -10.34 0.45
N VAL A 11 -13.36 -10.43 0.06
CA VAL A 11 -12.64 -9.36 -0.63
C VAL A 11 -12.04 -9.90 -1.92
N ALA A 12 -12.24 -9.20 -3.02
CA ALA A 12 -11.47 -9.40 -4.24
C ALA A 12 -10.36 -8.35 -4.29
N ILE A 13 -9.10 -8.77 -4.41
CA ILE A 13 -7.94 -7.88 -4.54
C ILE A 13 -7.43 -7.98 -5.97
N VAL A 14 -7.37 -6.85 -6.67
CA VAL A 14 -6.83 -6.79 -8.04
C VAL A 14 -5.41 -6.26 -8.00
N GLY A 15 -4.46 -7.10 -8.35
CA GLY A 15 -3.02 -6.87 -8.29
C GLY A 15 -2.34 -7.76 -7.27
N ALA A 16 -1.57 -8.76 -7.75
CA ALA A 16 -0.82 -9.73 -6.94
C ALA A 16 0.66 -9.31 -6.74
N GLY A 17 0.92 -8.01 -6.76
CA GLY A 17 2.23 -7.46 -6.48
C GLY A 17 2.63 -7.55 -5.00
N TRP A 18 3.74 -6.88 -4.65
CA TRP A 18 4.28 -6.90 -3.28
C TRP A 18 3.25 -6.50 -2.22
N THR A 19 2.47 -5.44 -2.47
CA THR A 19 1.46 -4.97 -1.51
C THR A 19 0.23 -5.86 -1.51
N GLY A 20 -0.30 -6.22 -2.70
CA GLY A 20 -1.52 -7.02 -2.81
C GLY A 20 -1.43 -8.39 -2.13
N ARG A 21 -0.28 -9.09 -2.24
CA ARG A 21 -0.08 -10.38 -1.55
C ARG A 21 0.00 -10.24 -0.03
N GLN A 22 0.56 -9.13 0.49
CA GLN A 22 0.59 -8.88 1.93
C GLN A 22 -0.81 -8.61 2.48
N ILE A 23 -1.61 -7.79 1.77
CA ILE A 23 -3.01 -7.54 2.12
C ILE A 23 -3.81 -8.84 2.10
N ALA A 24 -3.64 -9.66 1.05
CA ALA A 24 -4.33 -10.94 0.92
C ALA A 24 -4.02 -11.89 2.08
N GLY A 25 -2.74 -12.04 2.42
CA GLY A 25 -2.31 -12.86 3.56
C GLY A 25 -2.86 -12.36 4.90
N GLN A 26 -2.77 -11.04 5.14
CA GLN A 26 -3.29 -10.41 6.35
C GLN A 26 -4.80 -10.65 6.49
N MET A 27 -5.58 -10.33 5.47
CA MET A 27 -7.02 -10.51 5.49
C MET A 27 -7.43 -11.98 5.71
N ALA A 28 -6.80 -12.91 4.99
CA ALA A 28 -7.09 -14.34 5.12
C ALA A 28 -6.73 -14.89 6.51
N ALA A 29 -5.60 -14.47 7.08
CA ALA A 29 -5.19 -14.85 8.44
C ALA A 29 -6.22 -14.41 9.48
N PHE A 30 -6.83 -13.25 9.30
CA PHE A 30 -7.84 -12.68 10.21
C PHE A 30 -9.29 -13.05 9.85
N GLY A 31 -9.52 -14.04 9.00
CA GLY A 31 -10.85 -14.63 8.81
C GLY A 31 -11.66 -14.09 7.64
N VAL A 32 -11.05 -13.30 6.76
CA VAL A 32 -11.69 -12.80 5.55
C VAL A 32 -11.40 -13.74 4.39
N GLY A 33 -12.42 -14.11 3.61
CA GLY A 33 -12.23 -14.82 2.34
C GLY A 33 -11.66 -13.89 1.28
N VAL A 34 -10.58 -14.27 0.62
CA VAL A 34 -9.87 -13.40 -0.35
C VAL A 34 -9.78 -14.10 -1.70
N THR A 35 -10.15 -13.39 -2.76
CA THR A 35 -9.80 -13.73 -4.14
C THR A 35 -8.74 -12.76 -4.65
N LEU A 36 -7.50 -13.22 -4.81
CA LEU A 36 -6.41 -12.43 -5.39
C LEU A 36 -6.43 -12.59 -6.91
N ILE A 37 -6.57 -11.49 -7.62
CA ILE A 37 -6.74 -11.44 -9.08
C ILE A 37 -5.55 -10.73 -9.71
N ASP A 38 -4.90 -11.36 -10.69
CA ASP A 38 -3.84 -10.73 -11.49
C ASP A 38 -3.83 -11.33 -12.91
N SER A 39 -3.47 -10.53 -13.91
CA SER A 39 -3.32 -10.98 -15.27
C SER A 39 -2.09 -11.87 -15.50
N VAL A 40 -1.12 -11.83 -14.57
CA VAL A 40 0.14 -12.58 -14.63
C VAL A 40 0.07 -13.79 -13.70
N ARG A 41 -0.04 -14.99 -14.26
CA ARG A 41 -0.14 -16.25 -13.49
C ARG A 41 1.02 -16.44 -12.53
N SER A 42 2.26 -16.18 -12.96
CA SER A 42 3.44 -16.33 -12.13
C SER A 42 3.44 -15.37 -10.91
N ALA A 43 2.80 -14.21 -11.01
CA ALA A 43 2.62 -13.31 -9.86
C ALA A 43 1.67 -13.88 -8.82
N LEU A 44 0.61 -14.57 -9.25
CA LEU A 44 -0.31 -15.29 -8.36
C LEU A 44 0.37 -16.45 -7.65
N GLU A 45 1.14 -17.27 -8.40
CA GLU A 45 1.92 -18.39 -7.86
C GLU A 45 2.94 -17.90 -6.83
N ALA A 46 3.75 -16.90 -7.17
CA ALA A 46 4.70 -16.29 -6.26
C ALA A 46 4.04 -15.68 -5.00
N SER A 47 2.83 -15.14 -5.16
CA SER A 47 2.06 -14.60 -4.03
C SER A 47 1.56 -15.71 -3.10
N ARG A 48 1.07 -16.81 -3.66
CA ARG A 48 0.67 -17.98 -2.89
C ARG A 48 1.85 -18.53 -2.09
N ASP A 49 2.95 -18.81 -2.77
CA ASP A 49 4.15 -19.38 -2.14
C ASP A 49 4.66 -18.47 -1.02
N TRP A 50 4.68 -17.15 -1.26
CA TRP A 50 5.11 -16.19 -0.24
C TRP A 50 4.19 -16.20 0.99
N ILE A 51 2.86 -16.17 0.82
CA ILE A 51 1.89 -16.15 1.92
C ILE A 51 2.08 -17.40 2.81
N PHE A 52 2.17 -18.57 2.20
CA PHE A 52 2.33 -19.83 2.94
C PHE A 52 3.71 -19.94 3.62
N ALA A 53 4.77 -19.48 2.95
CA ALA A 53 6.12 -19.46 3.53
C ALA A 53 6.24 -18.51 4.75
N GLN A 54 5.48 -17.39 4.76
CA GLN A 54 5.49 -16.47 5.91
C GLN A 54 4.63 -16.94 7.09
N ARG A 55 3.63 -17.78 6.88
CA ARG A 55 2.68 -18.20 7.90
C ARG A 55 3.32 -18.65 9.21
N PRO A 56 4.27 -19.63 9.22
CA PRO A 56 4.84 -20.13 10.47
C PRO A 56 5.51 -19.03 11.28
N ARG A 57 6.29 -18.18 10.61
CA ARG A 57 6.97 -17.06 11.23
C ARG A 57 6.00 -16.01 11.75
N PHE A 58 5.01 -15.62 10.96
CA PHE A 58 4.07 -14.56 11.35
C PHE A 58 3.14 -14.98 12.50
N CYS A 59 2.79 -16.26 12.59
CA CYS A 59 2.10 -16.79 13.76
C CYS A 59 3.03 -16.80 14.99
N ALA A 60 4.27 -17.29 14.86
CA ALA A 60 5.21 -17.34 15.96
C ALA A 60 5.61 -15.96 16.51
N GLU A 61 5.73 -14.97 15.64
CA GLU A 61 6.02 -13.57 16.02
C GLU A 61 4.77 -12.78 16.46
N GLY A 62 3.58 -13.39 16.42
CA GLY A 62 2.31 -12.75 16.82
C GLY A 62 1.76 -11.71 15.84
N PHE A 63 2.28 -11.64 14.60
CA PHE A 63 1.75 -10.77 13.56
C PHE A 63 0.41 -11.27 13.02
N TRP A 64 0.24 -12.59 12.95
CA TRP A 64 -1.01 -13.25 12.62
C TRP A 64 -1.53 -14.05 13.80
N PRO A 65 -2.85 -14.22 13.95
CA PRO A 65 -3.38 -15.18 14.89
C PRO A 65 -2.92 -16.59 14.50
N GLU A 66 -2.90 -17.51 15.47
CA GLU A 66 -2.59 -18.91 15.18
C GLU A 66 -3.59 -19.45 14.17
N ILE A 67 -3.10 -19.83 13.00
CA ILE A 67 -3.91 -20.34 11.90
C ILE A 67 -3.25 -21.53 11.23
N GLY A 68 -3.95 -22.66 11.12
CA GLY A 68 -3.51 -23.83 10.36
C GLY A 68 -3.46 -23.56 8.86
N GLU A 69 -2.57 -24.25 8.16
CA GLU A 69 -2.37 -24.08 6.71
C GLU A 69 -3.64 -24.36 5.91
N SER A 70 -4.36 -25.45 6.21
CA SER A 70 -5.61 -25.83 5.53
C SER A 70 -6.69 -24.76 5.69
N LEU A 71 -6.78 -24.12 6.87
CA LEU A 71 -7.75 -23.06 7.11
C LEU A 71 -7.35 -21.77 6.36
N LEU A 72 -6.07 -21.45 6.30
CA LEU A 72 -5.57 -20.32 5.52
C LEU A 72 -5.84 -20.55 4.02
N ASP A 73 -5.53 -21.75 3.50
CA ASP A 73 -5.77 -22.13 2.10
C ASP A 73 -7.26 -22.03 1.73
N SER A 74 -8.16 -22.49 2.60
CA SER A 74 -9.61 -22.42 2.37
C SER A 74 -10.16 -21.00 2.23
N ARG A 75 -9.43 -19.99 2.71
CA ARG A 75 -9.79 -18.58 2.63
C ARG A 75 -9.17 -17.84 1.45
N LEU A 76 -8.27 -18.50 0.70
CA LEU A 76 -7.54 -17.91 -0.40
C LEU A 76 -7.94 -18.54 -1.74
N ARG A 77 -8.28 -17.69 -2.70
CA ARG A 77 -8.47 -18.05 -4.10
C ARG A 77 -7.55 -17.18 -4.97
N PHE A 78 -7.02 -17.74 -6.05
CA PHE A 78 -6.14 -17.08 -7.00
C PHE A 78 -6.75 -17.18 -8.39
N ALA A 79 -6.98 -16.05 -9.05
CA ALA A 79 -7.73 -16.01 -10.29
C ALA A 79 -7.09 -15.09 -11.33
N ILE A 80 -7.13 -15.52 -12.58
CA ILE A 80 -6.90 -14.65 -13.73
C ILE A 80 -8.21 -13.90 -14.04
N PRO A 81 -8.18 -12.63 -14.46
CA PRO A 81 -9.39 -11.91 -14.87
C PRO A 81 -10.15 -12.68 -15.96
N SER A 82 -11.45 -12.82 -15.79
CA SER A 82 -12.31 -13.48 -16.80
C SER A 82 -12.49 -12.59 -18.04
N ASP A 83 -12.73 -13.22 -19.18
CA ASP A 83 -13.13 -12.54 -20.42
C ASP A 83 -14.46 -13.13 -20.93
N PRO A 84 -15.56 -12.36 -20.96
CA PRO A 84 -15.67 -11.00 -20.45
C PRO A 84 -15.61 -10.94 -18.91
N LEU A 85 -15.23 -9.76 -18.38
CA LEU A 85 -15.03 -9.57 -16.95
C LEU A 85 -16.30 -9.85 -16.10
N SER A 86 -17.48 -9.71 -16.69
CA SER A 86 -18.77 -10.05 -16.03
C SER A 86 -18.81 -11.48 -15.54
N LYS A 87 -18.14 -12.43 -16.22
CA LYS A 87 -18.04 -13.84 -15.81
C LYS A 87 -17.26 -14.06 -14.52
N GLN A 88 -16.45 -13.09 -14.09
CA GLN A 88 -15.65 -13.21 -12.87
C GLN A 88 -16.48 -13.43 -11.62
N PHE A 89 -17.72 -12.91 -11.61
CA PHE A 89 -18.62 -12.87 -10.47
C PHE A 89 -20.03 -13.39 -10.80
N GLU A 90 -20.17 -14.32 -11.77
CA GLU A 90 -21.44 -14.96 -12.11
C GLU A 90 -21.97 -15.84 -10.98
N ASP A 91 -21.07 -16.49 -10.23
CA ASP A 91 -21.43 -17.23 -9.03
C ASP A 91 -21.74 -16.25 -7.88
N PRO A 92 -22.96 -16.20 -7.36
CA PRO A 92 -23.34 -15.32 -6.25
C PRO A 92 -22.48 -15.52 -5.00
N GLU A 93 -22.00 -16.75 -4.75
CA GLU A 93 -21.08 -17.01 -3.64
C GLU A 93 -19.67 -16.45 -3.89
N GLY A 94 -19.31 -16.20 -5.14
CA GLY A 94 -18.08 -15.56 -5.57
C GLY A 94 -18.11 -14.04 -5.54
N VAL A 95 -19.29 -13.40 -5.39
CA VAL A 95 -19.40 -11.93 -5.34
C VAL A 95 -18.75 -11.39 -4.06
N PRO A 96 -17.77 -10.47 -4.17
CA PRO A 96 -17.12 -9.91 -2.98
C PRO A 96 -17.97 -8.81 -2.33
N ASP A 97 -17.79 -8.61 -1.03
CA ASP A 97 -18.34 -7.47 -0.31
C ASP A 97 -17.51 -6.19 -0.58
N LEU A 98 -16.23 -6.39 -0.91
CA LEU A 98 -15.27 -5.32 -1.23
C LEU A 98 -14.38 -5.75 -2.40
N LEU A 99 -14.25 -4.90 -3.41
CA LEU A 99 -13.15 -4.94 -4.36
C LEU A 99 -12.08 -3.95 -3.92
N LEU A 100 -10.83 -4.41 -3.75
CA LEU A 100 -9.67 -3.58 -3.45
C LEU A 100 -8.69 -3.58 -4.64
N GLU A 101 -8.49 -2.43 -5.25
CA GLU A 101 -7.51 -2.26 -6.32
C GLU A 101 -6.11 -2.01 -5.72
N SER A 102 -5.13 -2.80 -6.14
CA SER A 102 -3.72 -2.74 -5.73
C SER A 102 -2.76 -2.94 -6.92
N VAL A 103 -3.14 -2.39 -8.09
CA VAL A 103 -2.27 -2.39 -9.30
C VAL A 103 -1.24 -1.26 -9.25
N PRO A 104 -0.22 -1.23 -10.15
CA PRO A 104 0.79 -0.18 -10.16
C PRO A 104 0.23 1.24 -10.14
N GLU A 105 0.98 2.17 -9.50
CA GLU A 105 0.58 3.56 -9.24
C GLU A 105 0.58 4.41 -10.52
N GLN A 106 -0.32 4.08 -11.44
CA GLN A 106 -0.56 4.75 -12.72
C GLN A 106 -2.03 5.12 -12.84
N ALA A 107 -2.33 6.42 -12.90
CA ALA A 107 -3.70 6.93 -12.87
C ALA A 107 -4.59 6.35 -13.98
N SER A 108 -4.07 6.22 -15.21
CA SER A 108 -4.81 5.65 -16.35
C SER A 108 -5.16 4.18 -16.15
N LEU A 109 -4.22 3.39 -15.60
CA LEU A 109 -4.44 1.98 -15.29
C LEU A 109 -5.49 1.83 -14.19
N LYS A 110 -5.33 2.55 -13.07
CA LYS A 110 -6.27 2.51 -11.95
C LYS A 110 -7.67 2.93 -12.36
N ARG A 111 -7.83 4.03 -13.11
CA ARG A 111 -9.13 4.47 -13.65
C ARG A 111 -9.79 3.38 -14.48
N ARG A 112 -9.04 2.74 -15.38
CA ARG A 112 -9.57 1.66 -16.22
C ARG A 112 -10.05 0.47 -15.39
N ILE A 113 -9.24 0.02 -14.45
CA ILE A 113 -9.57 -1.12 -13.58
C ILE A 113 -10.79 -0.79 -12.72
N LEU A 114 -10.78 0.31 -11.97
CA LEU A 114 -11.88 0.72 -11.10
C LEU A 114 -13.18 0.91 -11.87
N LYS A 115 -13.13 1.57 -13.05
CA LYS A 115 -14.29 1.72 -13.91
C LYS A 115 -14.86 0.38 -14.36
N ASN A 116 -14.01 -0.50 -14.90
CA ASN A 116 -14.47 -1.78 -15.46
C ASN A 116 -15.10 -2.66 -14.37
N TYR A 117 -14.47 -2.77 -13.21
CA TYR A 117 -15.04 -3.56 -12.11
C TYR A 117 -16.30 -2.90 -11.52
N SER A 118 -16.39 -1.57 -11.47
CA SER A 118 -17.59 -0.90 -10.99
C SER A 118 -18.81 -1.15 -11.86
N MET A 119 -18.61 -1.42 -13.17
CA MET A 119 -19.70 -1.71 -14.11
C MET A 119 -20.26 -3.13 -13.99
N VAL A 120 -19.46 -4.08 -13.52
CA VAL A 120 -19.86 -5.51 -13.46
C VAL A 120 -20.21 -5.97 -12.05
N LEU A 121 -19.74 -5.28 -11.02
CA LEU A 121 -20.05 -5.61 -9.63
C LEU A 121 -21.39 -5.03 -9.19
N PRO A 122 -22.18 -5.78 -8.40
CA PRO A 122 -23.45 -5.28 -7.89
C PRO A 122 -23.26 -4.03 -7.00
N PRO A 123 -24.29 -3.17 -6.89
CA PRO A 123 -24.23 -1.96 -6.06
C PRO A 123 -23.89 -2.20 -4.57
N SER A 124 -24.15 -3.40 -4.06
CA SER A 124 -23.83 -3.80 -2.68
C SER A 124 -22.33 -4.03 -2.43
N THR A 125 -21.54 -4.25 -3.49
CA THR A 125 -20.09 -4.39 -3.39
C THR A 125 -19.42 -3.04 -3.25
N MET A 126 -18.70 -2.81 -2.16
CA MET A 126 -17.83 -1.64 -2.02
C MET A 126 -16.63 -1.73 -2.97
N ILE A 127 -16.11 -0.58 -3.34
CA ILE A 127 -14.91 -0.47 -4.17
C ILE A 127 -13.89 0.38 -3.43
N ALA A 128 -12.65 -0.08 -3.37
CA ALA A 128 -11.57 0.69 -2.77
C ALA A 128 -10.31 0.67 -3.62
N SER A 129 -9.49 1.71 -3.48
CA SER A 129 -8.14 1.75 -4.05
C SER A 129 -7.10 1.81 -2.95
N ASN A 130 -6.01 1.05 -3.13
CA ASN A 130 -4.81 1.11 -2.28
C ASN A 130 -3.81 2.15 -2.78
N SER A 131 -4.24 3.13 -3.57
CA SER A 131 -3.37 4.19 -4.07
C SER A 131 -2.67 4.93 -2.94
N SER A 132 -1.35 5.15 -3.08
CA SER A 132 -0.52 5.82 -2.07
C SER A 132 -0.44 7.33 -2.28
N TYR A 133 -0.70 7.80 -3.50
CA TYR A 133 -0.42 9.18 -3.89
C TYR A 133 -1.64 9.94 -4.40
N PHE A 134 -2.49 9.30 -5.22
CA PHE A 134 -3.69 9.95 -5.74
C PHE A 134 -4.76 10.12 -4.65
N THR A 135 -5.60 11.13 -4.81
CA THR A 135 -6.77 11.33 -3.95
C THR A 135 -8.00 10.57 -4.49
N PRO A 136 -8.99 10.22 -3.66
CA PRO A 136 -10.22 9.57 -4.10
C PRO A 136 -10.93 10.31 -5.23
N SER A 137 -10.99 11.64 -5.22
CA SER A 137 -11.59 12.47 -6.28
C SER A 137 -10.91 12.32 -7.66
N THR A 138 -9.68 11.76 -7.71
CA THR A 138 -9.02 11.40 -8.98
C THR A 138 -9.76 10.28 -9.70
N PHE A 139 -10.45 9.41 -8.96
CA PHE A 139 -11.05 8.18 -9.49
C PHE A 139 -12.57 8.15 -9.38
N SER A 140 -13.17 8.74 -8.34
CA SER A 140 -14.62 8.70 -8.08
C SER A 140 -15.50 9.09 -9.28
N PRO A 141 -15.14 10.09 -10.12
CA PRO A 141 -15.94 10.43 -11.30
C PRO A 141 -16.02 9.34 -12.38
N HIS A 142 -15.18 8.31 -12.29
CA HIS A 142 -15.12 7.21 -13.25
C HIS A 142 -15.79 5.92 -12.74
N ILE A 143 -16.33 5.94 -11.52
CA ILE A 143 -16.89 4.77 -10.84
C ILE A 143 -18.40 4.82 -10.86
N VAL A 144 -19.03 3.72 -11.22
CA VAL A 144 -20.49 3.56 -11.14
C VAL A 144 -20.88 3.49 -9.66
N ALA A 145 -21.82 4.32 -9.23
CA ALA A 145 -22.25 4.47 -7.83
C ALA A 145 -21.08 4.85 -6.91
N PRO A 146 -20.55 6.10 -7.04
CA PRO A 146 -19.34 6.54 -6.34
C PRO A 146 -19.51 6.61 -4.81
N GLU A 147 -20.73 6.58 -4.29
CA GLU A 147 -21.02 6.50 -2.85
C GLU A 147 -20.46 5.23 -2.19
N ARG A 148 -20.18 4.16 -2.97
CA ARG A 148 -19.56 2.93 -2.51
C ARG A 148 -18.04 2.90 -2.67
N PHE A 149 -17.42 4.02 -3.07
CA PHE A 149 -15.98 4.12 -3.30
C PHE A 149 -15.27 4.91 -2.20
N ALA A 150 -14.10 4.41 -1.80
CA ALA A 150 -13.14 5.12 -0.93
C ALA A 150 -11.72 4.64 -1.21
N HIS A 151 -10.71 5.30 -0.66
CA HIS A 151 -9.38 4.73 -0.56
C HIS A 151 -9.24 3.94 0.74
N PHE A 152 -8.55 2.81 0.65
CA PHE A 152 -8.21 1.92 1.76
C PHE A 152 -6.74 1.55 1.60
N HIS A 153 -5.87 2.47 2.08
CA HIS A 153 -4.44 2.45 1.79
C HIS A 153 -3.64 1.83 2.93
N PHE A 154 -2.96 0.74 2.64
CA PHE A 154 -2.10 0.02 3.56
C PHE A 154 -0.66 0.49 3.48
N HIS A 155 0.00 0.55 4.64
CA HIS A 155 1.44 0.78 4.73
C HIS A 155 2.21 -0.53 4.77
N VAL A 156 3.29 -0.63 4.00
CA VAL A 156 4.14 -1.82 3.95
C VAL A 156 5.38 -1.67 4.83
N PRO A 157 5.83 -2.74 5.49
CA PRO A 157 5.24 -4.08 5.55
C PRO A 157 4.02 -4.11 6.49
N ILE A 158 2.90 -4.67 6.00
CA ILE A 158 1.57 -4.56 6.64
C ILE A 158 1.52 -5.14 8.05
N TRP A 159 2.30 -6.19 8.31
CA TRP A 159 2.38 -6.84 9.64
C TRP A 159 3.12 -6.01 10.70
N ARG A 160 3.88 -4.98 10.30
CA ARG A 160 4.59 -4.06 11.22
C ARG A 160 3.97 -2.66 11.22
N ALA A 161 3.66 -2.14 10.05
CA ALA A 161 3.00 -0.85 9.90
C ALA A 161 1.48 -1.05 10.00
N THR A 162 1.00 -1.31 11.21
CA THR A 162 -0.39 -1.72 11.49
C THR A 162 -1.38 -0.55 11.42
N ILE A 163 -1.23 0.32 10.43
CA ILE A 163 -2.15 1.42 10.13
C ILE A 163 -2.67 1.30 8.70
N VAL A 164 -3.90 1.76 8.49
CA VAL A 164 -4.52 1.87 7.18
C VAL A 164 -5.24 3.20 7.06
N ASP A 165 -4.90 3.97 6.01
CA ASP A 165 -5.59 5.22 5.73
C ASP A 165 -6.94 4.95 5.06
N ILE A 166 -7.99 5.62 5.53
CA ILE A 166 -9.32 5.63 4.91
C ILE A 166 -9.60 7.06 4.46
N ALA A 167 -9.60 7.29 3.16
CA ALA A 167 -9.91 8.59 2.58
C ALA A 167 -11.13 8.50 1.67
N SER A 168 -11.98 9.50 1.74
CA SER A 168 -13.27 9.56 1.06
C SER A 168 -13.30 10.66 0.02
N ALA A 169 -13.90 10.39 -1.14
CA ALA A 169 -14.36 11.44 -2.04
C ALA A 169 -15.61 12.13 -1.45
N PRO A 170 -16.02 13.29 -1.95
CA PRO A 170 -17.23 13.96 -1.50
C PRO A 170 -18.50 13.09 -1.59
N GLU A 171 -18.56 12.22 -2.58
CA GLU A 171 -19.68 11.31 -2.84
C GLU A 171 -19.70 10.07 -1.93
N THR A 172 -18.58 9.75 -1.27
CA THR A 172 -18.46 8.52 -0.47
C THR A 172 -19.50 8.45 0.64
N GLY A 173 -20.29 7.39 0.65
CA GLY A 173 -21.32 7.14 1.66
C GLY A 173 -20.76 6.85 3.06
N GLN A 174 -21.54 7.18 4.08
CA GLN A 174 -21.14 6.88 5.48
C GLN A 174 -21.03 5.37 5.73
N GLU A 175 -21.93 4.57 5.15
CA GLU A 175 -21.88 3.10 5.27
C GLU A 175 -20.57 2.54 4.75
N THR A 176 -20.09 3.03 3.60
CA THR A 176 -18.80 2.62 3.01
C THR A 176 -17.66 2.87 4.00
N ARG A 177 -17.61 4.06 4.59
CA ARG A 177 -16.60 4.41 5.61
C ARG A 177 -16.67 3.51 6.83
N ASP A 178 -17.87 3.35 7.39
CA ASP A 178 -18.07 2.55 8.62
C ASP A 178 -17.66 1.09 8.42
N ARG A 179 -17.99 0.50 7.27
CA ARG A 179 -17.63 -0.89 6.92
C ARG A 179 -16.12 -1.06 6.69
N LEU A 180 -15.43 -0.06 6.11
CA LEU A 180 -13.97 -0.10 5.97
C LEU A 180 -13.26 0.07 7.31
N ILE A 181 -13.78 0.91 8.21
CA ILE A 181 -13.26 1.06 9.58
C ILE A 181 -13.39 -0.27 10.33
N ASP A 182 -14.56 -0.91 10.27
CA ASP A 182 -14.78 -2.22 10.90
C ASP A 182 -13.82 -3.28 10.34
N LEU A 183 -13.68 -3.34 9.02
CA LEU A 183 -12.75 -4.26 8.38
C LEU A 183 -11.32 -4.04 8.86
N ALA A 184 -10.84 -2.78 8.89
CA ALA A 184 -9.51 -2.44 9.35
C ALA A 184 -9.24 -3.00 10.75
N VAL A 185 -10.14 -2.74 11.69
CA VAL A 185 -9.99 -3.23 13.09
C VAL A 185 -9.99 -4.75 13.15
N ARG A 186 -10.89 -5.42 12.42
CA ARG A 186 -10.99 -6.89 12.41
C ARG A 186 -9.76 -7.58 11.84
N ILE A 187 -9.04 -6.95 10.91
CA ILE A 187 -7.81 -7.51 10.34
C ILE A 187 -6.54 -7.02 11.07
N GLY A 188 -6.68 -6.49 12.29
CA GLY A 188 -5.56 -6.08 13.12
C GLY A 188 -4.89 -4.78 12.67
N GLN A 189 -5.60 -3.92 11.92
CA GLN A 189 -5.09 -2.61 11.49
C GLN A 189 -5.77 -1.48 12.28
N THR A 190 -5.04 -0.39 12.51
CA THR A 190 -5.57 0.84 13.08
C THR A 190 -6.03 1.78 11.96
N PRO A 191 -7.33 2.06 11.83
CA PRO A 191 -7.82 2.96 10.80
C PRO A 191 -7.47 4.42 11.09
N ILE A 192 -6.86 5.10 10.13
CA ILE A 192 -6.65 6.55 10.13
C ILE A 192 -7.65 7.17 9.15
N VAL A 193 -8.71 7.75 9.67
CA VAL A 193 -9.80 8.29 8.84
C VAL A 193 -9.51 9.75 8.49
N ASN A 194 -9.23 10.01 7.23
CA ASN A 194 -8.97 11.37 6.74
C ASN A 194 -10.30 12.14 6.62
N ARG A 195 -10.37 13.29 7.26
CA ARG A 195 -11.57 14.17 7.23
C ARG A 195 -11.71 14.94 5.92
N VAL A 196 -10.59 15.19 5.27
CA VAL A 196 -10.48 15.81 3.95
C VAL A 196 -9.46 15.06 3.13
N GLU A 197 -9.58 15.14 1.81
CA GLU A 197 -8.61 14.54 0.92
C GLU A 197 -7.24 15.22 1.07
N ASN A 198 -6.19 14.41 1.12
CA ASN A 198 -4.81 14.88 1.14
C ASN A 198 -3.92 13.89 0.38
N THR A 199 -3.08 14.40 -0.50
CA THR A 199 -2.08 13.58 -1.19
C THR A 199 -1.08 13.02 -0.18
N GLY A 200 -0.89 11.68 -0.20
CA GLY A 200 0.01 10.98 0.74
C GLY A 200 -0.58 10.80 2.14
N TYR A 201 -1.87 11.10 2.33
CA TYR A 201 -2.59 10.92 3.59
C TYR A 201 -1.89 11.61 4.78
N VAL A 202 -1.79 10.94 5.93
CA VAL A 202 -1.14 11.48 7.13
C VAL A 202 0.35 11.13 7.13
N PHE A 203 0.67 9.85 7.13
CA PHE A 203 2.06 9.39 7.32
C PHE A 203 2.96 9.77 6.14
N ASN A 204 2.55 9.45 4.91
CA ASN A 204 3.37 9.73 3.73
C ASN A 204 3.54 11.23 3.49
N PHE A 205 2.55 12.05 3.87
CA PHE A 205 2.68 13.50 3.80
C PHE A 205 3.77 14.03 4.75
N MET A 206 3.77 13.58 6.02
CA MET A 206 4.79 13.94 7.00
C MET A 206 6.16 13.40 6.60
N LEU A 207 6.22 12.13 6.14
CA LEU A 207 7.46 11.50 5.68
C LEU A 207 8.05 12.27 4.50
N LYS A 208 7.22 12.65 3.51
CA LYS A 208 7.66 13.48 2.38
C LYS A 208 8.33 14.77 2.86
N GLY A 209 7.73 15.49 3.81
CA GLY A 209 8.29 16.72 4.37
C GLY A 209 9.63 16.48 5.09
N LEU A 210 9.74 15.41 5.88
CA LEU A 210 10.99 15.02 6.53
C LEU A 210 12.10 14.74 5.53
N LEU A 211 11.84 13.89 4.55
CA LEU A 211 12.83 13.48 3.55
C LEU A 211 13.25 14.66 2.66
N GLN A 212 12.31 15.51 2.28
CA GLN A 212 12.57 16.74 1.55
C GLN A 212 13.49 17.69 2.33
N SER A 213 13.21 17.93 3.61
CA SER A 213 14.04 18.79 4.46
C SER A 213 15.47 18.24 4.62
N ALA A 214 15.61 16.93 4.78
CA ALA A 214 16.92 16.27 4.87
C ALA A 214 17.72 16.43 3.55
N LEU A 215 17.08 16.16 2.42
CA LEU A 215 17.71 16.35 1.10
C LEU A 215 18.11 17.81 0.84
N GLN A 216 17.30 18.79 1.27
CA GLN A 216 17.64 20.22 1.14
C GLN A 216 18.86 20.61 1.97
N LEU A 217 19.04 20.06 3.18
CA LEU A 217 20.23 20.28 3.98
C LEU A 217 21.48 19.72 3.29
N PHE A 218 21.36 18.53 2.72
CA PHE A 218 22.42 17.89 1.95
C PHE A 218 22.76 18.66 0.67
N ASP A 219 21.75 19.03 -0.13
CA ASP A 219 21.93 19.79 -1.38
C ASP A 219 22.63 21.13 -1.15
N ARG A 220 22.32 21.80 -0.05
CA ARG A 220 22.94 23.07 0.37
C ARG A 220 24.34 22.88 0.97
N GLY A 221 24.82 21.65 1.11
CA GLY A 221 26.13 21.34 1.69
C GLY A 221 26.27 21.73 3.16
N VAL A 222 25.16 21.76 3.91
CA VAL A 222 25.18 22.12 5.34
C VAL A 222 25.94 21.07 6.14
N VAL A 223 25.61 19.79 5.95
CA VAL A 223 26.29 18.61 6.54
C VAL A 223 26.09 17.40 5.63
N SER A 224 26.84 16.32 5.90
CA SER A 224 26.72 15.05 5.17
C SER A 224 25.46 14.27 5.52
N PRO A 225 25.04 13.29 4.70
CA PRO A 225 23.94 12.36 5.03
C PRO A 225 24.16 11.64 6.37
N ASP A 226 25.38 11.21 6.67
CA ASP A 226 25.72 10.54 7.95
C ASP A 226 25.43 11.43 9.16
N GLU A 227 25.80 12.72 9.06
CA GLU A 227 25.60 13.69 10.14
C GLU A 227 24.12 14.05 10.32
N ILE A 228 23.33 14.12 9.22
CA ILE A 228 21.88 14.34 9.29
C ILE A 228 21.22 13.16 10.01
N ASP A 229 21.55 11.94 9.60
CA ASP A 229 21.00 10.74 10.21
C ASP A 229 21.46 10.58 11.66
N LEU A 230 22.71 10.91 11.98
CA LEU A 230 23.21 10.92 13.36
C LEU A 230 22.43 11.92 14.22
N ALA A 231 22.26 13.15 13.76
CA ALA A 231 21.52 14.20 14.47
C ALA A 231 20.08 13.75 14.75
N TRP A 232 19.41 13.22 13.71
CA TRP A 232 18.03 12.71 13.83
C TRP A 232 17.93 11.59 14.88
N ARG A 233 18.77 10.55 14.76
CA ARG A 233 18.76 9.41 15.68
C ARG A 233 19.04 9.81 17.14
N LYS A 234 20.01 10.72 17.34
CA LYS A 234 20.37 11.18 18.68
C LYS A 234 19.28 12.06 19.31
N ALA A 235 18.63 12.90 18.54
CA ALA A 235 17.60 13.81 19.04
C ALA A 235 16.26 13.09 19.28
N THR A 236 15.88 12.11 18.45
CA THR A 236 14.57 11.45 18.52
C THR A 236 14.59 10.09 19.20
N GLY A 237 15.75 9.44 19.32
CA GLY A 237 15.87 8.05 19.75
C GLY A 237 15.46 7.03 18.67
N MET A 238 15.09 7.46 17.47
CA MET A 238 14.74 6.55 16.37
C MET A 238 15.98 5.78 15.89
N PRO A 239 15.84 4.50 15.50
CA PRO A 239 16.98 3.68 15.09
C PRO A 239 17.55 4.10 13.72
N VAL A 240 16.75 4.76 12.88
CA VAL A 240 17.08 5.11 11.50
C VAL A 240 16.80 6.59 11.26
N GLY A 241 17.68 7.26 10.53
CA GLY A 241 17.49 8.64 10.11
C GLY A 241 16.90 8.75 8.68
N PRO A 242 16.69 9.98 8.20
CA PRO A 242 16.01 10.25 6.93
C PRO A 242 16.65 9.55 5.70
N PHE A 243 17.97 9.55 5.60
CA PHE A 243 18.68 8.90 4.48
C PHE A 243 18.63 7.38 4.57
N GLY A 244 18.75 6.82 5.78
CA GLY A 244 18.53 5.40 6.01
C GLY A 244 17.09 4.97 5.71
N ILE A 245 16.08 5.83 5.96
CA ILE A 245 14.69 5.57 5.56
C ILE A 245 14.55 5.54 4.04
N MET A 246 15.21 6.46 3.31
CA MET A 246 15.22 6.44 1.84
C MET A 246 15.83 5.15 1.30
N ASP A 247 16.94 4.69 1.88
CA ASP A 247 17.59 3.42 1.50
C ASP A 247 16.72 2.20 1.82
N GLN A 248 15.92 2.23 2.89
CA GLN A 248 14.95 1.18 3.20
C GLN A 248 13.80 1.13 2.20
N ILE A 249 13.24 2.28 1.83
CA ILE A 249 12.17 2.37 0.83
C ILE A 249 12.67 1.85 -0.52
N GLY A 250 13.91 2.16 -0.83
CA GLY A 250 14.56 1.90 -2.10
C GLY A 250 14.59 3.15 -2.98
N LEU A 251 15.79 3.50 -3.45
CA LEU A 251 16.02 4.76 -4.16
C LEU A 251 15.34 4.83 -5.54
N ASP A 252 15.08 3.70 -6.18
CA ASP A 252 14.25 3.62 -7.39
C ASP A 252 12.78 3.99 -7.13
N ILE A 253 12.22 3.52 -6.00
CA ILE A 253 10.88 3.91 -5.55
C ILE A 253 10.85 5.39 -5.17
N MET A 254 11.89 5.87 -4.47
CA MET A 254 12.06 7.29 -4.13
C MET A 254 12.12 8.14 -5.39
N GLN A 255 12.92 7.76 -6.39
CA GLN A 255 13.02 8.46 -7.67
C GLN A 255 11.65 8.61 -8.34
N GLN A 256 10.88 7.53 -8.41
CA GLN A 256 9.54 7.57 -9.01
C GLN A 256 8.58 8.43 -8.21
N THR A 257 8.60 8.31 -6.88
CA THR A 257 7.75 9.11 -5.98
C THR A 257 8.07 10.61 -6.09
N MET A 258 9.35 10.97 -6.09
CA MET A 258 9.80 12.36 -6.25
C MET A 258 9.47 12.91 -7.64
N SER A 259 9.58 12.10 -8.69
CA SER A 259 9.16 12.47 -10.05
C SER A 259 7.67 12.78 -10.12
N ASN A 260 6.83 11.99 -9.44
CA ASN A 260 5.40 12.26 -9.35
C ASN A 260 5.12 13.52 -8.52
N ALA A 261 5.81 13.72 -7.40
CA ALA A 261 5.67 14.89 -6.55
C ALA A 261 6.07 16.19 -7.27
N ARG A 262 7.07 16.14 -8.14
CA ARG A 262 7.52 17.25 -8.99
C ARG A 262 6.38 17.85 -9.83
N PHE A 263 5.48 17.01 -10.35
CA PHE A 263 4.32 17.49 -11.12
C PHE A 263 3.28 18.22 -10.27
N VAL A 264 3.25 17.96 -8.97
CA VAL A 264 2.26 18.54 -8.04
C VAL A 264 2.83 19.74 -7.29
N ASP A 265 4.04 19.61 -6.77
CA ASP A 265 4.66 20.59 -5.87
C ASP A 265 5.60 21.58 -6.62
N GLY A 266 5.93 21.27 -7.87
CA GLY A 266 6.80 22.09 -8.73
C GLY A 266 8.23 21.57 -8.87
N ASP A 267 8.83 21.90 -10.02
CA ASP A 267 10.18 21.49 -10.41
C ASP A 267 11.27 22.15 -9.57
N GLU A 268 11.05 23.39 -9.17
CA GLU A 268 12.01 24.17 -8.38
C GLU A 268 12.34 23.50 -7.04
N VAL A 269 11.36 22.80 -6.47
CA VAL A 269 11.51 22.11 -5.19
C VAL A 269 12.18 20.75 -5.34
N TRP A 270 11.68 19.93 -6.29
CA TRP A 270 12.06 18.52 -6.39
C TRP A 270 13.17 18.26 -7.43
N GLY A 271 13.35 19.15 -8.42
CA GLY A 271 14.32 18.94 -9.48
C GLY A 271 15.75 18.72 -8.95
N PRO A 272 16.33 19.66 -8.19
CA PRO A 272 17.67 19.50 -7.62
C PRO A 272 17.82 18.27 -6.72
N LEU A 273 16.81 18.02 -5.86
CA LEU A 273 16.81 16.91 -4.91
C LEU A 273 16.73 15.54 -5.60
N LEU A 274 15.96 15.47 -6.69
CA LEU A 274 15.82 14.27 -7.50
C LEU A 274 17.13 13.85 -8.15
N GLU A 275 17.98 14.80 -8.55
CA GLU A 275 19.27 14.52 -9.17
C GLU A 275 20.23 13.77 -8.23
N HIS A 276 20.18 14.01 -6.92
CA HIS A 276 20.98 13.25 -5.94
C HIS A 276 20.57 11.78 -5.91
N VAL A 277 19.26 11.51 -5.86
CA VAL A 277 18.73 10.15 -5.84
C VAL A 277 19.00 9.44 -7.17
N LYS A 278 18.77 10.14 -8.30
CA LYS A 278 18.99 9.62 -9.64
C LYS A 278 20.45 9.18 -9.88
N LYS A 279 21.43 9.95 -9.42
CA LYS A 279 22.85 9.57 -9.54
C LYS A 279 23.15 8.21 -8.88
N LEU A 280 22.54 7.93 -7.74
CA LEU A 280 22.70 6.64 -7.05
C LEU A 280 21.99 5.52 -7.81
N VAL A 281 20.77 5.77 -8.27
CA VAL A 281 19.98 4.79 -9.05
C VAL A 281 20.71 4.42 -10.35
N ASP A 282 21.25 5.38 -11.08
CA ASP A 282 22.01 5.15 -12.32
C ASP A 282 23.29 4.31 -12.08
N GLN A 283 23.82 4.32 -10.85
CA GLN A 283 24.95 3.48 -10.42
C GLN A 283 24.51 2.09 -9.91
N GLY A 284 23.20 1.77 -9.92
CA GLY A 284 22.65 0.54 -9.38
C GLY A 284 22.60 0.50 -7.84
N LYS A 285 22.84 1.63 -7.17
CA LYS A 285 22.74 1.77 -5.71
C LYS A 285 21.31 2.08 -5.33
N LEU A 286 20.54 1.04 -5.00
CA LEU A 286 19.11 1.15 -4.74
C LEU A 286 18.74 1.07 -3.25
N GLY A 287 19.72 1.22 -2.37
CA GLY A 287 19.56 1.10 -0.92
C GLY A 287 19.80 -0.31 -0.39
N VAL A 288 19.16 -0.64 0.73
CA VAL A 288 19.36 -1.91 1.45
C VAL A 288 19.21 -3.13 0.54
N LYS A 289 18.25 -3.13 -0.39
CA LYS A 289 17.98 -4.27 -1.28
C LYS A 289 19.14 -4.64 -2.23
N THR A 290 20.01 -3.69 -2.55
CA THR A 290 21.21 -3.92 -3.35
C THR A 290 22.48 -3.94 -2.52
N GLY A 291 22.40 -3.63 -1.23
CA GLY A 291 23.53 -3.55 -0.31
C GLY A 291 24.23 -2.18 -0.33
N SER A 292 23.77 -1.24 -1.14
CA SER A 292 24.33 0.09 -1.25
C SER A 292 23.27 1.11 -1.68
N GLY A 293 23.30 2.30 -1.09
CA GLY A 293 22.46 3.44 -1.38
C GLY A 293 23.20 4.74 -1.00
N PHE A 294 22.58 5.58 -0.17
CA PHE A 294 23.30 6.65 0.52
C PHE A 294 24.34 6.08 1.48
N PHE A 295 24.06 4.87 2.02
CA PHE A 295 24.97 4.12 2.90
C PHE A 295 25.31 2.75 2.31
N GLU A 296 26.33 2.10 2.88
CA GLU A 296 26.70 0.74 2.53
C GLU A 296 26.07 -0.27 3.53
N TYR A 297 25.54 -1.37 3.01
CA TYR A 297 24.84 -2.43 3.76
C TYR A 297 25.44 -3.79 3.41
N PRO A 298 26.65 -4.14 3.93
CA PRO A 298 27.34 -5.38 3.55
C PRO A 298 26.49 -6.63 3.78
N ASP A 299 25.69 -6.64 4.83
CA ASP A 299 24.81 -7.78 5.18
C ASP A 299 23.36 -7.61 4.65
N LYS A 300 23.10 -6.61 3.82
CA LYS A 300 21.75 -6.21 3.39
C LYS A 300 20.78 -6.00 4.57
N GLN A 301 21.31 -5.57 5.70
CA GLN A 301 20.58 -5.25 6.92
C GLN A 301 20.88 -3.81 7.33
N LEU A 302 19.95 -3.22 8.08
CA LEU A 302 20.17 -1.89 8.63
C LEU A 302 21.14 -1.96 9.81
N PRO A 303 21.98 -0.91 10.01
CA PRO A 303 22.74 -0.76 11.24
C PRO A 303 21.77 -0.68 12.43
N GLY A 304 21.77 -1.67 13.32
CA GLY A 304 20.99 -1.70 14.56
C GLY A 304 19.62 -2.40 14.48
N GLY A 305 19.45 -3.29 13.49
CA GLY A 305 18.31 -4.23 13.44
C GLY A 305 18.59 -5.54 14.14
#